data_1d54202cdad9fd32b38e985bd0ddfea2
#
_entry.id   1d54202cdad9fd32b38e985bd0ddfea2
#
_cell.length_a   1.000
_cell.length_b   1.000
_cell.length_c   1.000
_cell.angle_alpha   90.00
_cell.angle_beta   90.00
_cell.angle_gamma   90.00
#
_symmetry.space_group_name_H-M   'P 1'
#
loop_
_entity.id
_entity.type
_entity.pdbx_description
1 polymer ?
#
loop_
_entity_poly.entity_id
_entity_poly.type
_entity_poly.pdbx_seq_one_letter_code
_entity_poly.pdbx_strand_id
1 'polypeptide(L)'
;MLFRSVQLWAGTPYMFLIATGAIQALSSEIVEASEVDGASPRQVFWNIKLPLVVIALTPLLIASYAYNFSNFGSIYLLTGGGPVMYDSGGVAGYTDILISYTYNLAFTAGKGRDYGLASAVSFINFLIVAAISIQAFRRSKQMENIN
;
A
#
# COMPACT_ATOMS: atom_id res chain seq x y z
N MET A 1 5.61 -16.83 2.93
CA MET A 1 6.50 -16.04 2.04
C MET A 1 5.93 -15.85 0.63
N LEU A 2 5.30 -16.84 0.02
CA LEU A 2 4.74 -16.81 -1.35
C LEU A 2 3.82 -15.60 -1.61
N PHE A 3 2.92 -15.26 -0.71
CA PHE A 3 1.99 -14.15 -0.85
C PHE A 3 2.70 -12.80 -1.07
N ARG A 4 3.72 -12.51 -0.25
CA ARG A 4 4.50 -11.25 -0.38
C ARG A 4 5.22 -11.15 -1.71
N SER A 5 5.76 -12.27 -2.22
CA SER A 5 6.46 -12.30 -3.51
C SER A 5 5.51 -12.04 -4.67
N VAL A 6 4.31 -12.62 -4.66
CA VAL A 6 3.30 -12.38 -5.70
C VAL A 6 2.83 -10.92 -5.66
N GLN A 7 2.60 -10.36 -4.47
CA GLN A 7 2.17 -8.98 -4.32
C GLN A 7 3.23 -7.98 -4.81
N LEU A 8 4.50 -8.25 -4.50
CA LEU A 8 5.62 -7.46 -5.03
C LEU A 8 5.70 -7.58 -6.55
N TRP A 9 5.63 -8.79 -7.09
CA TRP A 9 5.66 -9.02 -8.53
C TRP A 9 4.53 -8.30 -9.26
N ALA A 10 3.31 -8.39 -8.77
CA ALA A 10 2.14 -7.74 -9.37
C ALA A 10 2.17 -6.20 -9.23
N GLY A 11 2.70 -5.67 -8.13
CA GLY A 11 2.76 -4.22 -7.88
C GLY A 11 3.96 -3.52 -8.54
N THR A 12 5.02 -4.25 -8.85
CA THR A 12 6.27 -3.69 -9.39
C THR A 12 6.07 -2.93 -10.71
N PRO A 13 5.36 -3.45 -11.74
CA PRO A 13 5.19 -2.72 -13.01
C PRO A 13 4.51 -1.37 -12.82
N TYR A 14 3.49 -1.31 -11.98
CA TYR A 14 2.77 -0.08 -11.67
C TYR A 14 3.68 0.95 -10.99
N MET A 15 4.40 0.54 -9.93
CA MET A 15 5.31 1.42 -9.21
C MET A 15 6.49 1.86 -10.09
N PHE A 16 6.99 0.98 -10.95
CA PHE A 16 8.05 1.31 -11.89
C PHE A 16 7.64 2.43 -12.86
N LEU A 17 6.45 2.31 -13.48
CA LEU A 17 5.94 3.32 -14.41
C LEU A 17 5.78 4.67 -13.72
N ILE A 18 5.21 4.70 -12.52
CA ILE A 18 4.98 5.93 -11.77
C ILE A 18 6.29 6.57 -11.33
N ALA A 19 7.23 5.78 -10.78
CA ALA A 19 8.53 6.29 -10.38
C ALA A 19 9.32 6.85 -11.57
N THR A 20 9.26 6.16 -12.73
CA THR A 20 9.91 6.64 -13.96
C THR A 20 9.29 7.97 -14.42
N GLY A 21 7.96 8.08 -14.42
CA GLY A 21 7.27 9.33 -14.76
C GLY A 21 7.62 10.48 -13.81
N ALA A 22 7.70 10.21 -12.50
CA ALA A 22 8.08 11.21 -11.52
C ALA A 22 9.53 11.69 -11.70
N ILE A 23 10.46 10.78 -12.04
CA ILE A 23 11.86 11.14 -12.33
C ILE A 23 11.94 11.99 -13.59
N GLN A 24 11.18 11.65 -14.63
CA GLN A 24 11.16 12.40 -15.90
C GLN A 24 10.50 13.77 -15.77
N ALA A 25 9.62 13.96 -14.80
CA ALA A 25 8.96 15.23 -14.52
C ALA A 25 9.85 16.24 -13.77
N LEU A 26 11.01 15.81 -13.25
CA LEU A 26 11.94 16.71 -12.61
C LEU A 26 12.56 17.69 -13.62
N SER A 27 12.66 18.97 -13.23
CA SER A 27 13.31 19.98 -14.06
C SER A 27 14.78 19.64 -14.32
N SER A 28 15.20 19.67 -15.58
CA SER A 28 16.61 19.52 -15.97
C SER A 28 17.49 20.63 -15.38
N GLU A 29 16.92 21.82 -15.21
CA GLU A 29 17.65 22.97 -14.67
C GLU A 29 18.25 22.72 -13.29
N ILE A 30 17.51 22.02 -12.40
CA ILE A 30 18.00 21.68 -11.06
C ILE A 30 19.18 20.71 -11.15
N VAL A 31 19.10 19.75 -12.08
CA VAL A 31 20.17 18.77 -12.29
C VAL A 31 21.41 19.46 -12.87
N GLU A 32 21.24 20.28 -13.92
CA GLU A 32 22.32 21.02 -14.58
C GLU A 32 23.00 22.00 -13.60
N ALA A 33 22.24 22.75 -12.81
CA ALA A 33 22.78 23.61 -11.78
C ALA A 33 23.66 22.86 -10.78
N SER A 34 23.21 21.69 -10.34
CA SER A 34 23.96 20.85 -9.39
C SER A 34 25.26 20.29 -10.01
N GLU A 35 25.26 20.01 -11.30
CA GLU A 35 26.46 19.57 -12.04
C GLU A 35 27.47 20.70 -12.19
N VAL A 36 27.01 21.94 -12.42
CA VAL A 36 27.86 23.14 -12.44
C VAL A 36 28.50 23.36 -11.07
N ASP A 37 27.76 23.08 -9.98
CA ASP A 37 28.28 23.14 -8.61
C ASP A 37 29.27 22.00 -8.27
N GLY A 38 29.53 21.09 -9.22
CA GLY A 38 30.49 19.99 -9.06
C GLY A 38 29.94 18.76 -8.38
N ALA A 39 28.62 18.60 -8.28
CA ALA A 39 28.02 17.41 -7.70
C ALA A 39 28.22 16.19 -8.61
N SER A 40 28.68 15.07 -8.02
CA SER A 40 28.77 13.80 -8.75
C SER A 40 27.37 13.23 -9.05
N PRO A 41 27.19 12.41 -10.11
CA PRO A 41 25.89 11.83 -10.45
C PRO A 41 25.22 11.08 -9.31
N ARG A 42 26.02 10.47 -8.42
CA ARG A 42 25.53 9.78 -7.23
C ARG A 42 24.99 10.76 -6.19
N GLN A 43 25.64 11.90 -5.98
CA GLN A 43 25.17 12.95 -5.09
C GLN A 43 23.88 13.59 -5.62
N VAL A 44 23.82 13.86 -6.93
CA VAL A 44 22.60 14.36 -7.59
C VAL A 44 21.44 13.40 -7.38
N PHE A 45 21.66 12.09 -7.55
CA PHE A 45 20.60 11.10 -7.36
C PHE A 45 20.10 11.05 -5.90
N TRP A 46 21.01 10.91 -4.93
CA TRP A 46 20.60 10.67 -3.54
C TRP A 46 20.14 11.94 -2.82
N ASN A 47 20.73 13.10 -3.13
CA ASN A 47 20.49 14.34 -2.40
C ASN A 47 19.45 15.25 -3.07
N ILE A 48 19.20 15.07 -4.38
CA ILE A 48 18.30 15.94 -5.14
C ILE A 48 17.14 15.13 -5.73
N LYS A 49 17.42 14.19 -6.64
CA LYS A 49 16.36 13.49 -7.38
C LYS A 49 15.48 12.64 -6.46
N LEU A 50 16.08 11.80 -5.63
CA LEU A 50 15.34 10.88 -4.78
C LEU A 50 14.41 11.57 -3.78
N PRO A 51 14.83 12.59 -3.01
CA PRO A 51 13.95 13.31 -2.11
C PRO A 51 12.77 13.97 -2.82
N LEU A 52 13.00 14.63 -3.96
CA LEU A 52 11.95 15.28 -4.73
C LEU A 52 10.93 14.27 -5.28
N VAL A 53 11.40 13.14 -5.82
CA VAL A 53 10.54 12.05 -6.29
C VAL A 53 9.72 11.45 -5.15
N VAL A 54 10.31 11.22 -3.99
CA VAL A 54 9.59 10.69 -2.82
C VAL A 54 8.49 11.64 -2.38
N ILE A 55 8.76 12.93 -2.30
CA ILE A 55 7.74 13.95 -1.96
C ILE A 55 6.60 13.91 -2.98
N ALA A 56 6.92 13.94 -4.28
CA ALA A 56 5.92 13.90 -5.35
C ALA A 56 5.08 12.61 -5.33
N LEU A 57 5.68 11.48 -4.99
CA LEU A 57 5.01 10.18 -4.94
C LEU A 57 4.28 9.92 -3.62
N THR A 58 4.49 10.71 -2.57
CA THR A 58 3.94 10.43 -1.23
C THR A 58 2.40 10.26 -1.23
N PRO A 59 1.58 11.10 -1.89
CA PRO A 59 0.14 10.91 -1.92
C PRO A 59 -0.25 9.55 -2.52
N LEU A 60 0.45 9.15 -3.58
CA LEU A 60 0.22 7.89 -4.27
C LEU A 60 0.66 6.68 -3.45
N LEU A 61 1.77 6.79 -2.72
CA LEU A 61 2.22 5.73 -1.80
C LEU A 61 1.21 5.53 -0.67
N ILE A 62 0.61 6.59 -0.14
CA ILE A 62 -0.44 6.52 0.87
C ILE A 62 -1.70 5.83 0.30
N ALA A 63 -2.11 6.21 -0.91
CA ALA A 63 -3.24 5.57 -1.60
C ALA A 63 -2.97 4.09 -1.89
N SER A 64 -1.76 3.75 -2.34
CA SER A 64 -1.34 2.37 -2.58
C SER A 64 -1.31 1.55 -1.29
N TYR A 65 -0.90 2.13 -0.16
CA TYR A 65 -0.97 1.47 1.14
C TYR A 65 -2.42 1.13 1.51
N ALA A 66 -3.33 2.11 1.42
CA ALA A 66 -4.75 1.89 1.72
C ALA A 66 -5.38 0.82 0.82
N TYR A 67 -5.07 0.84 -0.47
CA TYR A 67 -5.49 -0.17 -1.44
C TYR A 67 -4.98 -1.57 -1.06
N ASN A 68 -3.67 -1.71 -0.79
CA ASN A 68 -3.08 -3.01 -0.46
C ASN A 68 -3.54 -3.56 0.89
N PHE A 69 -3.83 -2.69 1.85
CA PHE A 69 -4.37 -3.10 3.15
C PHE A 69 -5.74 -3.79 3.03
N SER A 70 -6.54 -3.38 2.05
CA SER A 70 -7.88 -3.92 1.78
C SER A 70 -7.94 -4.76 0.50
N ASN A 71 -6.81 -5.26 0.00
CA ASN A 71 -6.76 -6.03 -1.24
C ASN A 71 -7.24 -7.47 -1.03
N PHE A 72 -8.55 -7.66 -1.00
CA PHE A 72 -9.20 -8.95 -0.93
C PHE A 72 -8.84 -9.88 -2.09
N GLY A 73 -8.78 -9.35 -3.31
CA GLY A 73 -8.61 -10.15 -4.53
C GLY A 73 -7.34 -10.97 -4.54
N SER A 74 -6.23 -10.43 -4.06
CA SER A 74 -4.96 -11.16 -4.01
C SER A 74 -5.00 -12.37 -3.09
N ILE A 75 -5.63 -12.25 -1.91
CA ILE A 75 -5.79 -13.36 -0.97
C ILE A 75 -6.75 -14.41 -1.54
N TYR A 76 -7.89 -13.95 -2.05
CA TYR A 76 -8.94 -14.84 -2.56
C TYR A 76 -8.47 -15.69 -3.74
N LEU A 77 -7.76 -15.08 -4.69
CA LEU A 77 -7.27 -15.80 -5.89
C LEU A 77 -6.09 -16.72 -5.60
N LEU A 78 -5.24 -16.39 -4.63
CA LEU A 78 -4.05 -17.21 -4.34
C LEU A 78 -4.34 -18.39 -3.42
N THR A 79 -5.10 -18.18 -2.36
CA THR A 79 -5.25 -19.16 -1.28
C THR A 79 -6.69 -19.35 -0.81
N GLY A 80 -7.60 -18.47 -1.23
CA GLY A 80 -8.95 -18.44 -0.70
C GLY A 80 -9.02 -18.22 0.83
N GLY A 81 -7.95 -17.66 1.43
CA GLY A 81 -7.79 -17.55 2.88
C GLY A 81 -7.17 -18.79 3.56
N GLY A 82 -7.11 -19.94 2.85
CA GLY A 82 -6.72 -21.24 3.42
C GLY A 82 -5.23 -21.38 3.79
N PRO A 83 -4.87 -22.45 4.49
CA PRO A 83 -5.77 -23.48 5.05
C PRO A 83 -6.62 -22.92 6.19
N VAL A 84 -7.79 -23.55 6.41
CA VAL A 84 -8.76 -23.15 7.44
C VAL A 84 -8.20 -23.43 8.84
N MET A 85 -8.39 -22.51 9.77
CA MET A 85 -8.05 -22.70 11.18
C MET A 85 -9.10 -23.58 11.87
N TYR A 86 -8.67 -24.68 12.47
CA TYR A 86 -9.58 -25.64 13.13
C TYR A 86 -10.40 -25.00 14.27
N ASP A 87 -9.82 -24.08 15.02
CA ASP A 87 -10.45 -23.43 16.16
C ASP A 87 -11.42 -22.29 15.78
N SER A 88 -11.47 -21.90 14.51
CA SER A 88 -12.27 -20.76 14.03
C SER A 88 -13.71 -21.14 13.63
N GLY A 89 -14.12 -22.38 13.83
CA GLY A 89 -15.41 -22.85 13.32
C GLY A 89 -15.55 -22.86 11.80
N GLY A 90 -14.43 -22.82 11.08
CA GLY A 90 -14.39 -22.87 9.63
C GLY A 90 -14.46 -21.49 8.93
N VAL A 91 -14.42 -20.39 9.68
CA VAL A 91 -14.61 -19.04 9.16
C VAL A 91 -13.27 -18.35 8.82
N ALA A 92 -12.24 -18.59 9.63
CA ALA A 92 -10.92 -17.96 9.44
C ALA A 92 -9.90 -18.95 8.89
N GLY A 93 -9.05 -18.49 8.01
CA GLY A 93 -7.88 -19.22 7.51
C GLY A 93 -6.56 -18.56 7.88
N TYR A 94 -5.49 -19.34 7.79
CA TYR A 94 -4.13 -18.87 8.15
C TYR A 94 -3.58 -17.79 7.23
N THR A 95 -4.13 -17.62 6.05
CA THR A 95 -3.72 -16.60 5.09
C THR A 95 -4.74 -15.47 4.95
N ASP A 96 -5.81 -15.49 5.74
CA ASP A 96 -6.79 -14.42 5.75
C ASP A 96 -6.20 -13.11 6.26
N ILE A 97 -6.61 -12.04 5.62
CA ILE A 97 -6.49 -10.67 6.11
C ILE A 97 -7.87 -10.21 6.59
N LEU A 98 -7.93 -9.06 7.27
CA LEU A 98 -9.18 -8.60 7.88
C LEU A 98 -10.35 -8.52 6.89
N ILE A 99 -10.09 -8.06 5.66
CA ILE A 99 -11.12 -7.94 4.63
C ILE A 99 -11.58 -9.31 4.08
N SER A 100 -10.68 -10.27 3.90
CA SER A 100 -11.06 -11.60 3.43
C SER A 100 -11.78 -12.39 4.53
N TYR A 101 -11.39 -12.24 5.78
CA TYR A 101 -12.12 -12.76 6.93
C TYR A 101 -13.55 -12.17 7.00
N THR A 102 -13.69 -10.87 6.78
CA THR A 102 -15.01 -10.22 6.73
C THR A 102 -15.90 -10.80 5.63
N TYR A 103 -15.30 -11.07 4.47
CA TYR A 103 -16.02 -11.74 3.38
C TYR A 103 -16.47 -13.15 3.78
N ASN A 104 -15.60 -13.92 4.41
CA ASN A 104 -15.92 -15.26 4.88
C ASN A 104 -17.06 -15.24 5.91
N LEU A 105 -17.07 -14.30 6.85
CA LEU A 105 -18.17 -14.10 7.81
C LEU A 105 -19.50 -13.83 7.11
N ALA A 106 -19.50 -13.01 6.08
CA ALA A 106 -20.72 -12.60 5.38
C ALA A 106 -21.26 -13.68 4.43
N PHE A 107 -20.37 -14.40 3.73
CA PHE A 107 -20.78 -15.19 2.58
C PHE A 107 -20.41 -16.67 2.63
N THR A 108 -19.36 -17.07 3.38
CA THR A 108 -18.80 -18.42 3.29
C THR A 108 -19.06 -19.26 4.54
N ALA A 109 -19.34 -18.65 5.69
CA ALA A 109 -19.53 -19.34 6.95
C ALA A 109 -20.72 -20.31 6.90
N GLY A 110 -20.45 -21.60 7.11
CA GLY A 110 -21.46 -22.68 7.02
C GLY A 110 -22.51 -22.69 8.12
N LYS A 111 -22.45 -21.80 9.10
CA LYS A 111 -23.34 -21.72 10.28
C LYS A 111 -24.15 -20.44 10.39
N GLY A 112 -24.43 -19.79 9.29
CA GLY A 112 -25.23 -18.56 9.29
C GLY A 112 -24.37 -17.35 8.90
N ARG A 113 -24.89 -16.62 7.97
CA ARG A 113 -24.30 -15.41 7.45
C ARG A 113 -24.39 -14.33 8.53
N ASP A 114 -23.30 -14.04 9.19
CA ASP A 114 -23.26 -13.01 10.23
C ASP A 114 -22.92 -11.63 9.62
N TYR A 115 -23.90 -11.05 8.96
CA TYR A 115 -23.76 -9.70 8.37
C TYR A 115 -23.51 -8.61 9.40
N GLY A 116 -24.01 -8.80 10.64
CA GLY A 116 -23.79 -7.84 11.72
C GLY A 116 -22.33 -7.78 12.13
N LEU A 117 -21.73 -8.92 12.39
CA LEU A 117 -20.30 -9.00 12.73
C LEU A 117 -19.43 -8.60 11.56
N ALA A 118 -19.75 -9.04 10.33
CA ALA A 118 -19.02 -8.64 9.13
C ALA A 118 -19.02 -7.12 8.93
N SER A 119 -20.15 -6.47 9.14
CA SER A 119 -20.26 -5.00 9.05
C SER A 119 -19.43 -4.31 10.14
N ALA A 120 -19.44 -4.81 11.37
CA ALA A 120 -18.65 -4.26 12.47
C ALA A 120 -17.13 -4.38 12.18
N VAL A 121 -16.68 -5.53 11.69
CA VAL A 121 -15.28 -5.75 11.31
C VAL A 121 -14.88 -4.87 10.14
N SER A 122 -15.76 -4.70 9.13
CA SER A 122 -15.52 -3.77 8.01
C SER A 122 -15.36 -2.33 8.49
N PHE A 123 -16.18 -1.90 9.45
CA PHE A 123 -16.09 -0.57 10.03
C PHE A 123 -14.78 -0.35 10.79
N ILE A 124 -14.35 -1.35 11.58
CA ILE A 124 -13.05 -1.30 12.25
C ILE A 124 -11.91 -1.23 11.22
N ASN A 125 -11.97 -2.03 10.16
CA ASN A 125 -11.00 -1.98 9.07
C ASN A 125 -10.91 -0.57 8.45
N PHE A 126 -12.05 0.04 8.17
CA PHE A 126 -12.13 1.42 7.68
C PHE A 126 -11.48 2.41 8.65
N LEU A 127 -11.77 2.34 9.94
CA LEU A 127 -11.19 3.25 10.94
C LEU A 127 -9.66 3.13 11.02
N ILE A 128 -9.12 1.90 10.95
CA ILE A 128 -7.67 1.67 10.94
C ILE A 128 -7.01 2.31 9.71
N VAL A 129 -7.55 2.03 8.52
CA VAL A 129 -7.01 2.59 7.27
C VAL A 129 -7.12 4.11 7.24
N ALA A 130 -8.26 4.66 7.67
CA ALA A 130 -8.48 6.10 7.73
C ALA A 130 -7.50 6.79 8.70
N ALA A 131 -7.32 6.25 9.91
CA ALA A 131 -6.42 6.82 10.91
C ALA A 131 -4.97 6.86 10.40
N ILE A 132 -4.49 5.76 9.82
CA ILE A 132 -3.13 5.68 9.27
C ILE A 132 -2.97 6.63 8.07
N SER A 133 -3.96 6.68 7.16
CA SER A 133 -3.93 7.56 6.00
C SER A 133 -3.91 9.03 6.40
N ILE A 134 -4.77 9.44 7.34
CA ILE A 134 -4.80 10.82 7.85
C ILE A 134 -3.44 11.19 8.49
N GLN A 135 -2.88 10.29 9.29
CA GLN A 135 -1.58 10.55 9.92
C GLN A 135 -0.45 10.65 8.87
N ALA A 136 -0.46 9.81 7.86
CA ALA A 136 0.51 9.82 6.77
C ALA A 136 0.41 11.12 5.95
N PHE A 137 -0.81 11.55 5.60
CA PHE A 137 -1.03 12.83 4.89
C PHE A 137 -0.61 14.05 5.70
N ARG A 138 -0.87 14.05 7.01
CA ARG A 138 -0.42 15.16 7.88
C ARG A 138 1.10 15.28 7.90
N ARG A 139 1.82 14.17 7.97
CA ARG A 139 3.29 14.15 7.91
C ARG A 139 3.83 14.55 6.54
N SER A 140 3.17 14.13 5.47
CA SER A 140 3.54 14.50 4.09
C SER A 140 3.50 16.02 3.89
N LYS A 141 2.42 16.68 4.31
CA LYS A 141 2.31 18.15 4.25
C LYS A 141 3.41 18.89 5.03
N GLN A 142 3.87 18.32 6.14
CA GLN A 142 4.97 18.91 6.89
C GLN A 142 6.29 18.85 6.13
N MET A 143 6.54 17.77 5.39
CA MET A 143 7.75 17.63 4.55
C MET A 143 7.75 18.56 3.34
N GLU A 144 6.58 18.82 2.75
CA GLU A 144 6.40 19.75 1.64
C GLU A 144 6.65 21.22 2.04
N ASN A 145 6.29 21.59 3.27
CA ASN A 145 6.44 22.97 3.77
C ASN A 145 7.87 23.30 4.25
N ILE A 146 8.78 22.34 4.30
CA ILE A 146 10.17 22.53 4.78
C ILE A 146 11.14 22.80 3.58
N ASN A 147 10.71 22.54 2.36
CA ASN A 147 11.42 22.81 1.12
C ASN A 147 10.78 23.96 0.35
#